data_30cdb359c90556f78d8301a6a28121d0
#
_entry.id   30cdb359c90556f78d8301a6a28121d0
#
_cell.length_a   1.000
_cell.length_b   1.000
_cell.length_c   1.000
_cell.angle_alpha   90.00
_cell.angle_beta   90.00
_cell.angle_gamma   90.00
#
_symmetry.space_group_name_H-M   'P 1'
#
loop_
_entity.id
_entity.type
_entity.pdbx_description
1 polymer ?
#
loop_
_entity_poly.entity_id
_entity_poly.type
_entity_poly.pdbx_seq_one_letter_code
_entity_poly.pdbx_strand_id
1 'polypeptide(L)'
;MDTQEFTRELASRKGVSELTAYRCINSVMDTIRQVLAEGEEIKIGSFGKFTVVTDLEGNKTAVLCAGKSLRQALTAGEGIV
;
A
#
# COMPACT_ATOMS: atom_id res chain seq x y z
N MET A 1 -0.13 -3.66 -13.27
CA MET A 1 1.26 -3.21 -12.98
C MET A 1 1.88 -4.13 -11.94
N ASP A 2 3.00 -4.73 -12.26
CA ASP A 2 3.72 -5.59 -11.33
C ASP A 2 4.76 -4.80 -10.53
N THR A 3 5.53 -5.51 -9.68
CA THR A 3 6.54 -4.87 -8.83
C THR A 3 7.59 -4.13 -9.66
N GLN A 4 8.03 -4.73 -10.76
CA GLN A 4 9.07 -4.13 -11.60
C GLN A 4 8.58 -2.85 -12.27
N GLU A 5 7.37 -2.87 -12.81
CA GLU A 5 6.76 -1.70 -13.43
C GLU A 5 6.51 -0.60 -12.40
N PHE A 6 6.04 -0.97 -11.21
CA PHE A 6 5.81 -0.02 -10.13
C PHE A 6 7.12 0.62 -9.67
N THR A 7 8.19 -0.17 -9.58
CA THR A 7 9.52 0.32 -9.21
C THR A 7 10.00 1.39 -10.19
N ARG A 8 9.84 1.15 -11.49
CA ARG A 8 10.21 2.11 -12.52
C ARG A 8 9.39 3.39 -12.43
N GLU A 9 8.10 3.23 -12.20
CA GLU A 9 7.18 4.36 -12.07
C GLU A 9 7.54 5.22 -10.86
N LEU A 10 7.84 4.59 -9.73
CA LEU A 10 8.26 5.30 -8.53
C LEU A 10 9.57 6.05 -8.76
N ALA A 11 10.54 5.38 -9.36
CA ALA A 11 11.84 5.99 -9.67
C ALA A 11 11.68 7.22 -10.56
N SER A 12 10.87 7.10 -11.61
CA SER A 12 10.62 8.17 -12.55
C SER A 12 9.94 9.37 -11.91
N ARG A 13 8.87 9.11 -11.15
CA ARG A 13 8.07 10.19 -10.55
C ARG A 13 8.80 10.91 -9.42
N LYS A 14 9.69 10.22 -8.71
CA LYS A 14 10.39 10.80 -7.56
C LYS A 14 11.81 11.22 -7.87
N GLY A 15 12.30 10.98 -9.08
CA GLY A 15 13.64 11.39 -9.48
C GLY A 15 14.73 10.62 -8.73
N VAL A 16 14.51 9.34 -8.45
CA VAL A 16 15.49 8.49 -7.79
C VAL A 16 15.86 7.33 -8.69
N SER A 17 16.95 6.61 -8.36
CA SER A 17 17.35 5.45 -9.13
C SER A 17 16.35 4.30 -8.93
N GLU A 18 16.31 3.38 -9.88
CA GLU A 18 15.48 2.19 -9.74
C GLU A 18 15.91 1.34 -8.54
N LEU A 19 17.21 1.29 -8.26
CA LEU A 19 17.69 0.56 -7.08
C LEU A 19 17.17 1.18 -5.79
N THR A 20 17.21 2.51 -5.67
CA THR A 20 16.67 3.20 -4.50
C THR A 20 15.17 2.95 -4.36
N ALA A 21 14.43 3.06 -5.45
CA ALA A 21 12.99 2.81 -5.45
C ALA A 21 12.68 1.37 -5.03
N TYR A 22 13.41 0.41 -5.56
CA TYR A 22 13.25 -1.00 -5.23
C TYR A 22 13.46 -1.26 -3.74
N ARG A 23 14.55 -0.71 -3.19
CA ARG A 23 14.85 -0.85 -1.76
C ARG A 23 13.77 -0.22 -0.88
N CYS A 24 13.26 0.94 -1.29
CA CYS A 24 12.16 1.61 -0.59
C CYS A 24 10.92 0.74 -0.53
N ILE A 25 10.50 0.21 -1.67
CA ILE A 25 9.32 -0.64 -1.76
C ILE A 25 9.48 -1.87 -0.87
N ASN A 26 10.60 -2.56 -0.97
CA ASN A 26 10.84 -3.76 -0.17
C ASN A 26 10.86 -3.48 1.33
N SER A 27 11.49 -2.40 1.74
CA SER A 27 11.54 -2.02 3.16
C SER A 27 10.16 -1.75 3.73
N VAL A 28 9.34 -1.01 2.97
CA VAL A 28 7.98 -0.68 3.39
C VAL A 28 7.11 -1.95 3.43
N MET A 29 7.18 -2.76 2.38
CA MET A 29 6.36 -3.98 2.30
C MET A 29 6.74 -5.00 3.38
N ASP A 30 8.03 -5.17 3.65
CA ASP A 30 8.48 -6.06 4.72
C ASP A 30 7.99 -5.59 6.08
N THR A 31 8.07 -4.29 6.34
CA THR A 31 7.62 -3.74 7.62
C THR A 31 6.12 -3.90 7.79
N ILE A 32 5.34 -3.64 6.74
CA ILE A 32 3.89 -3.85 6.77
C ILE A 32 3.57 -5.30 7.07
N ARG A 33 4.26 -6.24 6.41
CA ARG A 33 4.06 -7.68 6.63
C ARG A 33 4.33 -8.07 8.07
N GLN A 34 5.44 -7.59 8.62
CA GLN A 34 5.84 -7.91 10.00
C GLN A 34 4.85 -7.36 11.02
N VAL A 35 4.47 -6.10 10.87
CA VAL A 35 3.55 -5.46 11.82
C VAL A 35 2.17 -6.12 11.79
N LEU A 36 1.65 -6.40 10.61
CA LEU A 36 0.36 -7.08 10.49
C LEU A 36 0.41 -8.51 11.04
N ALA A 37 1.54 -9.20 10.87
CA ALA A 37 1.72 -10.54 11.43
C ALA A 37 1.72 -10.52 12.95
N GLU A 38 2.13 -9.41 13.56
CA GLU A 38 2.08 -9.22 15.02
C GLU A 38 0.68 -8.88 15.53
N GLY A 39 -0.28 -8.71 14.63
CA GLY A 39 -1.66 -8.42 14.98
C GLY A 39 -1.97 -6.94 15.12
N GLU A 40 -1.08 -6.06 14.70
CA GLU A 40 -1.30 -4.61 14.79
C GLU A 40 -1.82 -4.04 13.49
N GLU A 41 -2.67 -3.02 13.58
CA GLU A 41 -3.12 -2.26 12.43
C GLU A 41 -2.10 -1.18 12.10
N ILE A 42 -2.07 -0.75 10.84
CA ILE A 42 -1.18 0.31 10.41
C ILE A 42 -2.02 1.42 9.77
N LYS A 43 -2.04 2.58 10.40
CA LYS A 43 -2.72 3.75 9.83
C LYS A 43 -1.67 4.69 9.24
N ILE A 44 -1.78 4.96 7.95
CA ILE A 44 -0.85 5.85 7.24
C ILE A 44 -1.60 7.11 6.82
N GLY A 45 -1.57 8.11 7.68
CA GLY A 45 -2.17 9.42 7.44
C GLY A 45 -3.59 9.31 6.90
N SER A 46 -3.88 10.11 5.88
CA SER A 46 -5.17 10.09 5.19
C SER A 46 -5.19 9.11 4.00
N PHE A 47 -4.08 8.40 3.77
CA PHE A 47 -4.00 7.40 2.70
C PHE A 47 -4.91 6.21 3.00
N GLY A 48 -4.77 5.63 4.17
CA GLY A 48 -5.58 4.47 4.52
C GLY A 48 -5.07 3.71 5.73
N LYS A 49 -5.75 2.61 6.00
CA LYS A 49 -5.43 1.75 7.13
C LYS A 49 -5.33 0.31 6.65
N PHE A 50 -4.20 -0.33 6.97
CA PHE A 50 -4.03 -1.76 6.75
C PHE A 50 -4.48 -2.50 7.99
N THR A 51 -5.34 -3.49 7.83
CA THR A 51 -5.83 -4.29 8.94
C THR A 51 -5.98 -5.75 8.52
N VAL A 52 -6.14 -6.62 9.50
CA VAL A 52 -6.33 -8.05 9.26
C VAL A 52 -7.75 -8.41 9.66
N VAL A 53 -8.45 -9.09 8.76
CA VAL A 53 -9.78 -9.65 9.07
C VAL A 53 -9.68 -11.16 9.11
N THR A 54 -10.44 -11.76 10.01
CA THR A 54 -10.48 -13.20 10.19
C THR A 54 -11.88 -13.70 9.86
N ASP A 55 -11.99 -14.69 9.00
CA ASP A 55 -13.29 -15.25 8.67
C ASP A 55 -13.72 -16.29 9.71
N LEU A 56 -14.91 -16.88 9.49
CA LEU A 56 -15.49 -17.86 10.44
C LEU A 56 -14.65 -19.14 10.54
N GLU A 57 -13.85 -19.42 9.53
CA GLU A 57 -12.98 -20.61 9.50
C GLU A 57 -11.61 -20.34 10.12
N GLY A 58 -11.35 -19.11 10.54
CA GLY A 58 -10.07 -18.73 11.14
C GLY A 58 -9.03 -18.28 10.13
N ASN A 59 -9.38 -18.15 8.86
CA ASN A 59 -8.46 -17.65 7.84
C ASN A 59 -8.30 -16.13 7.96
N LYS A 60 -7.06 -15.68 7.90
CA LYS A 60 -6.73 -14.26 8.04
C LYS A 60 -6.42 -13.65 6.68
N THR A 61 -6.96 -12.48 6.43
CA THR A 61 -6.74 -11.74 5.19
C THR A 61 -6.39 -10.30 5.51
N ALA A 62 -5.37 -9.78 4.87
CA ALA A 62 -5.01 -8.38 5.01
C ALA A 62 -5.87 -7.55 4.06
N VAL A 63 -6.39 -6.44 4.54
CA VAL A 63 -7.18 -5.51 3.73
C VAL A 63 -6.70 -4.10 3.94
N LEU A 64 -6.85 -3.29 2.89
CA LEU A 64 -6.59 -1.86 2.95
C LEU A 64 -7.94 -1.13 2.93
N CYS A 65 -8.19 -0.37 4.00
CA CYS A 65 -9.35 0.52 4.05
C CYS A 65 -8.89 1.89 3.61
N ALA A 66 -9.40 2.35 2.47
CA ALA A 66 -8.99 3.63 1.89
C ALA A 66 -9.32 4.79 2.80
N GLY A 67 -8.34 5.66 3.02
CA GLY A 67 -8.55 6.91 3.72
C GLY A 67 -9.06 8.00 2.78
N LYS A 68 -9.18 9.22 3.33
CA LYS A 68 -9.78 10.33 2.59
C LYS A 68 -9.01 10.69 1.32
N SER A 69 -7.68 10.77 1.40
CA SER A 69 -6.89 11.18 0.24
C SER A 69 -6.95 10.16 -0.89
N LEU A 70 -6.93 8.87 -0.56
CA LEU A 70 -7.01 7.83 -1.57
C LEU A 70 -8.41 7.81 -2.20
N ARG A 71 -9.46 7.93 -1.39
CA ARG A 71 -10.83 7.99 -1.90
C ARG A 71 -11.06 9.18 -2.83
N GLN A 72 -10.50 10.34 -2.46
CA GLN A 72 -10.60 11.54 -3.31
C GLN A 72 -9.88 11.35 -4.64
N ALA A 73 -8.70 10.72 -4.62
CA ALA A 73 -7.95 10.46 -5.84
C ALA A 73 -8.73 9.52 -6.78
N LEU A 74 -9.36 8.49 -6.23
CA LEU A 74 -10.15 7.55 -7.02
C LEU A 74 -11.41 8.20 -7.58
N THR A 75 -12.08 9.02 -6.79
CA THR A 75 -13.28 9.74 -7.23
C THR A 75 -12.95 10.74 -8.32
N ALA A 76 -11.84 11.48 -8.19
CA ALA A 76 -11.37 12.40 -9.21
C ALA A 76 -11.07 11.66 -10.52
N GLY A 77 -10.47 10.47 -10.42
CA GLY A 77 -10.22 9.64 -11.60
C GLY A 77 -11.51 9.22 -12.29
N GLU A 78 -12.53 8.86 -11.53
CA GLU A 78 -13.85 8.53 -12.09
C GLU A 78 -14.51 9.74 -12.76
N GLY A 79 -14.34 10.93 -12.17
CA GLY A 79 -14.91 12.14 -12.71
C GLY A 79 -14.31 12.57 -14.05
N ILE A 80 -13.16 12.06 -14.40
CA ILE A 80 -12.48 12.35 -15.67
C ILE A 80 -13.03 11.47 -16.79
N VAL A 81 -13.52 10.32 -16.46
CA VAL A 81 -14.10 9.37 -17.41
C VAL A 81 -15.56 9.71 -17.73
#